data_5c480cd7fd63e68fe43440f062c80654
#
_entry.id   5c480cd7fd63e68fe43440f062c80654
#
_cell.length_a   1.000
_cell.length_b   1.000
_cell.length_c   1.000
_cell.angle_alpha   90.00
_cell.angle_beta   90.00
_cell.angle_gamma   90.00
#
_symmetry.space_group_name_H-M   'P 1'
#
loop_
_entity.id
_entity.type
_entity.pdbx_description
1 polymer ?
#
loop_
_entity_poly.entity_id
_entity_poly.type
_entity_poly.pdbx_seq_one_letter_code
_entity_poly.pdbx_strand_id
1 'polypeptide(L)'
;NLIENAVTERKEKPYTSLYDFCKRMHGSELNRRAVESLIKAGAFDCFGSNRHSMVEAVEGILKSIETDSRRNLEGQLDLFSVMSGEVQQSPQEDVYEIRPLAEYTPAELLQQEKEVSGLYLSGHPLDAYREKSARIGSHTIKDLTGEDAHVQDGEKVRIVCAVVKNRMMTTKSNSMMAFTSVEDLTGTMEVIVFPKVKQLRSYFETKQAAMKLV
;
A
#
# COMPACT_ATOMS: atom_id res chain seq x y z
N ASN A 1 -12.06 -11.05 -14.77
CA ASN A 1 -11.44 -10.09 -13.86
C ASN A 1 -10.07 -10.60 -13.43
N LEU A 2 -9.03 -9.73 -13.45
CA LEU A 2 -7.64 -10.09 -13.15
C LEU A 2 -7.49 -10.91 -11.85
N ILE A 3 -8.16 -10.48 -10.79
CA ILE A 3 -8.05 -11.13 -9.48
C ILE A 3 -8.66 -12.53 -9.49
N GLU A 4 -9.81 -12.72 -10.09
CA GLU A 4 -10.45 -14.04 -10.21
C GLU A 4 -9.58 -15.01 -11.00
N ASN A 5 -9.02 -14.55 -12.13
CA ASN A 5 -8.10 -15.32 -12.94
C ASN A 5 -6.84 -15.69 -12.14
N ALA A 6 -6.24 -14.72 -11.42
CA ALA A 6 -5.07 -14.97 -10.58
C ALA A 6 -5.34 -16.01 -9.48
N VAL A 7 -6.52 -15.93 -8.83
CA VAL A 7 -6.91 -16.90 -7.80
C VAL A 7 -7.15 -18.30 -8.39
N THR A 8 -7.74 -18.39 -9.59
CA THR A 8 -7.98 -19.66 -10.28
C THR A 8 -6.67 -20.32 -10.68
N GLU A 9 -5.81 -19.58 -11.37
CA GLU A 9 -4.47 -20.03 -11.78
C GLU A 9 -3.62 -20.52 -10.59
N ARG A 10 -3.67 -19.79 -9.46
CA ARG A 10 -2.95 -20.16 -8.25
C ARG A 10 -3.43 -21.51 -7.66
N LYS A 11 -4.71 -21.84 -7.82
CA LYS A 11 -5.25 -23.14 -7.32
C LYS A 11 -4.70 -24.31 -8.12
N GLU A 12 -4.48 -24.14 -9.41
CA GLU A 12 -3.90 -25.18 -10.27
C GLU A 12 -2.39 -25.32 -10.02
N LYS A 13 -1.68 -24.21 -10.00
CA LYS A 13 -0.23 -24.16 -9.74
C LYS A 13 0.13 -22.90 -8.97
N PRO A 14 0.71 -22.99 -7.76
CA PRO A 14 1.22 -21.82 -7.03
C PRO A 14 2.19 -21.00 -7.86
N TYR A 15 2.17 -19.69 -7.69
CA TYR A 15 3.17 -18.82 -8.31
C TYR A 15 4.50 -18.95 -7.57
N THR A 16 5.60 -19.00 -8.31
CA THR A 16 6.96 -19.18 -7.78
C THR A 16 7.73 -17.86 -7.66
N SER A 17 7.37 -16.87 -8.46
CA SER A 17 8.01 -15.55 -8.47
C SER A 17 7.09 -14.47 -9.04
N LEU A 18 7.49 -13.21 -8.91
CA LEU A 18 6.81 -12.08 -9.56
C LEU A 18 6.83 -12.23 -11.09
N TYR A 19 7.93 -12.72 -11.64
CA TYR A 19 8.04 -12.98 -13.08
C TYR A 19 7.08 -14.07 -13.54
N ASP A 20 7.00 -15.21 -12.83
CA ASP A 20 6.06 -16.30 -13.12
C ASP A 20 4.59 -15.79 -13.07
N PHE A 21 4.26 -14.99 -12.05
CA PHE A 21 2.94 -14.35 -11.97
C PHE A 21 2.66 -13.49 -13.21
N CYS A 22 3.56 -12.57 -13.54
CA CYS A 22 3.37 -11.66 -14.67
C CYS A 22 3.30 -12.43 -16.01
N LYS A 23 4.11 -13.48 -16.18
CA LYS A 23 4.12 -14.30 -17.41
C LYS A 23 2.81 -15.06 -17.58
N ARG A 24 2.31 -15.71 -16.54
CA ARG A 24 1.06 -16.50 -16.60
C ARG A 24 -0.17 -15.62 -16.71
N MET A 25 -0.14 -14.42 -16.15
CA MET A 25 -1.22 -13.44 -16.23
C MET A 25 -1.14 -12.53 -17.44
N HIS A 26 -0.12 -12.67 -18.29
CA HIS A 26 0.03 -11.88 -19.51
C HIS A 26 -1.17 -12.08 -20.45
N GLY A 27 -1.75 -10.99 -20.94
CA GLY A 27 -2.95 -11.01 -21.79
C GLY A 27 -4.29 -11.01 -21.04
N SER A 28 -4.30 -11.11 -19.68
CA SER A 28 -5.52 -11.10 -18.86
C SER A 28 -5.72 -9.78 -18.10
N GLU A 29 -5.79 -8.66 -18.80
CA GLU A 29 -5.95 -7.32 -18.22
C GLU A 29 -4.79 -6.90 -17.29
N LEU A 30 -3.67 -7.63 -17.30
CA LEU A 30 -2.49 -7.29 -16.53
C LEU A 30 -1.86 -6.01 -17.08
N ASN A 31 -1.68 -5.04 -16.21
CA ASN A 31 -0.96 -3.81 -16.54
C ASN A 31 -0.01 -3.44 -15.39
N ARG A 32 0.97 -2.58 -15.68
CA ARG A 32 1.96 -2.12 -14.72
C ARG A 32 1.32 -1.66 -13.41
N ARG A 33 0.27 -0.83 -13.49
CA ARG A 33 -0.38 -0.24 -12.32
C ARG A 33 -1.04 -1.31 -11.43
N ALA A 34 -1.63 -2.33 -12.03
CA ALA A 34 -2.23 -3.44 -11.28
C ALA A 34 -1.16 -4.23 -10.52
N VAL A 35 -0.03 -4.55 -11.18
CA VAL A 35 1.10 -5.25 -10.55
C VAL A 35 1.69 -4.43 -9.41
N GLU A 36 1.97 -3.14 -9.64
CA GLU A 36 2.46 -2.23 -8.60
C GLU A 36 1.51 -2.13 -7.40
N SER A 37 0.20 -2.09 -7.65
CA SER A 37 -0.80 -2.06 -6.57
C SER A 37 -0.80 -3.35 -5.75
N LEU A 38 -0.66 -4.51 -6.39
CA LEU A 38 -0.55 -5.81 -5.70
C LEU A 38 0.75 -5.90 -4.88
N ILE A 39 1.88 -5.40 -5.41
CA ILE A 39 3.15 -5.34 -4.67
C ILE A 39 2.99 -4.45 -3.44
N LYS A 40 2.45 -3.24 -3.60
CA LYS A 40 2.23 -2.27 -2.51
C LYS A 40 1.28 -2.81 -1.44
N ALA A 41 0.31 -3.64 -1.83
CA ALA A 41 -0.57 -4.35 -0.90
C ALA A 41 0.10 -5.55 -0.20
N GLY A 42 1.34 -5.91 -0.56
CA GLY A 42 2.06 -7.05 0.04
C GLY A 42 1.68 -8.42 -0.52
N ALA A 43 0.97 -8.48 -1.65
CA ALA A 43 0.50 -9.74 -2.22
C ALA A 43 1.64 -10.70 -2.62
N PHE A 44 2.85 -10.18 -2.79
CA PHE A 44 4.03 -10.93 -3.26
C PHE A 44 5.16 -11.01 -2.23
N ASP A 45 4.93 -10.64 -0.97
CA ASP A 45 5.94 -10.69 0.09
C ASP A 45 6.51 -12.12 0.31
N CYS A 46 5.77 -13.13 -0.11
CA CYS A 46 6.20 -14.52 -0.05
C CYS A 46 7.32 -14.89 -1.03
N PHE A 47 7.65 -14.05 -2.01
CA PHE A 47 8.69 -14.37 -3.02
C PHE A 47 10.11 -14.01 -2.60
N GLY A 48 10.32 -13.51 -1.39
CA GLY A 48 11.65 -13.26 -0.81
C GLY A 48 12.34 -11.98 -1.27
N SER A 49 11.83 -11.28 -2.29
CA SER A 49 12.27 -9.94 -2.65
C SER A 49 11.45 -8.89 -1.89
N ASN A 50 12.07 -7.77 -1.53
CA ASN A 50 11.37 -6.68 -0.87
C ASN A 50 10.50 -5.88 -1.86
N ARG A 51 9.51 -5.15 -1.35
CA ARG A 51 8.52 -4.42 -2.19
C ARG A 51 9.16 -3.36 -3.06
N HIS A 52 10.15 -2.64 -2.57
CA HIS A 52 10.87 -1.61 -3.34
C HIS A 52 11.57 -2.23 -4.56
N SER A 53 12.31 -3.31 -4.36
CA SER A 53 12.99 -4.04 -5.45
C SER A 53 11.99 -4.57 -6.49
N MET A 54 10.84 -5.09 -6.02
CA MET A 54 9.80 -5.60 -6.91
C MET A 54 9.16 -4.49 -7.75
N VAL A 55 8.83 -3.34 -7.15
CA VAL A 55 8.24 -2.19 -7.87
C VAL A 55 9.17 -1.69 -8.97
N GLU A 56 10.46 -1.54 -8.68
CA GLU A 56 11.45 -1.11 -9.67
C GLU A 56 11.64 -2.14 -10.81
N ALA A 57 11.46 -3.41 -10.53
CA ALA A 57 11.61 -4.48 -11.52
C ALA A 57 10.40 -4.63 -12.47
N VAL A 58 9.21 -4.14 -12.11
CA VAL A 58 7.94 -4.37 -12.86
C VAL A 58 8.08 -4.02 -14.34
N GLU A 59 8.62 -2.85 -14.65
CA GLU A 59 8.73 -2.40 -16.04
C GLU A 59 9.63 -3.32 -16.88
N GLY A 60 10.78 -3.72 -16.31
CA GLY A 60 11.71 -4.65 -16.95
C GLY A 60 11.08 -6.02 -17.17
N ILE A 61 10.36 -6.54 -16.17
CA ILE A 61 9.65 -7.81 -16.25
C ILE A 61 8.61 -7.80 -17.37
N LEU A 62 7.73 -6.80 -17.39
CA LEU A 62 6.67 -6.70 -18.40
C LEU A 62 7.25 -6.57 -19.81
N LYS A 63 8.30 -5.77 -19.98
CA LYS A 63 8.99 -5.62 -21.27
C LYS A 63 9.65 -6.90 -21.75
N SER A 64 10.27 -7.66 -20.84
CA SER A 64 10.85 -8.97 -21.16
C SER A 64 9.78 -9.93 -21.66
N ILE A 65 8.66 -10.04 -20.95
CA ILE A 65 7.54 -10.91 -21.33
C ILE A 65 6.94 -10.52 -22.68
N GLU A 66 6.76 -9.23 -22.96
CA GLU A 66 6.29 -8.76 -24.27
C GLU A 66 7.25 -9.13 -25.39
N THR A 67 8.55 -9.00 -25.16
CA THR A 67 9.58 -9.32 -26.14
C THR A 67 9.58 -10.82 -26.45
N ASP A 68 9.48 -11.67 -25.43
CA ASP A 68 9.42 -13.12 -25.58
C ASP A 68 8.13 -13.57 -26.23
N SER A 69 7.02 -12.94 -25.90
CA SER A 69 5.72 -13.21 -26.56
C SER A 69 5.76 -12.88 -28.05
N ARG A 70 6.35 -11.75 -28.45
CA ARG A 70 6.52 -11.38 -29.88
C ARG A 70 7.41 -12.35 -30.61
N ARG A 71 8.54 -12.75 -30.04
CA ARG A 71 9.44 -13.75 -30.64
C ARG A 71 8.72 -15.08 -30.88
N ASN A 72 7.88 -15.52 -29.95
CA ASN A 72 7.11 -16.74 -30.06
C ASN A 72 6.01 -16.64 -31.14
N LEU A 73 5.37 -15.46 -31.32
CA LEU A 73 4.33 -15.22 -32.35
C LEU A 73 4.90 -15.10 -33.76
N GLU A 74 6.10 -14.53 -33.90
CA GLU A 74 6.74 -14.36 -35.21
C GLU A 74 7.28 -15.68 -35.81
N GLY A 75 7.10 -16.80 -35.10
CA GLY A 75 7.38 -18.14 -35.65
C GLY A 75 8.85 -18.38 -36.01
N GLN A 76 9.77 -17.56 -35.52
CA GLN A 76 11.19 -17.84 -35.55
C GLN A 76 11.57 -18.87 -34.47
N LEU A 77 10.91 -20.02 -34.50
CA LEU A 77 11.62 -21.25 -34.23
C LEU A 77 12.73 -21.25 -35.27
N ASP A 78 13.94 -20.87 -34.85
CA ASP A 78 15.10 -20.89 -35.72
C ASP A 78 15.22 -22.30 -36.31
N LEU A 79 14.80 -22.44 -37.57
CA LEU A 79 14.87 -23.69 -38.32
C LEU A 79 16.31 -24.24 -38.31
N PHE A 80 17.28 -23.36 -38.05
CA PHE A 80 18.70 -23.69 -37.88
C PHE A 80 18.96 -24.43 -36.55
N SER A 81 18.29 -24.09 -35.46
CA SER A 81 18.49 -24.78 -34.17
C SER A 81 17.92 -26.19 -34.18
N VAL A 82 16.89 -26.43 -34.98
CA VAL A 82 16.36 -27.78 -35.22
C VAL A 82 17.28 -28.63 -36.10
N MET A 83 18.00 -28.02 -37.08
CA MET A 83 18.93 -28.73 -37.96
C MET A 83 20.31 -29.02 -37.33
N SER A 84 20.73 -28.22 -36.34
CA SER A 84 22.00 -28.42 -35.65
C SER A 84 22.00 -29.47 -34.54
N GLY A 85 20.84 -30.06 -34.20
CA GLY A 85 20.73 -31.14 -33.23
C GLY A 85 21.00 -30.70 -31.76
N GLU A 86 21.16 -29.43 -31.51
CA GLU A 86 21.42 -28.87 -30.16
C GLU A 86 20.14 -28.49 -29.40
N VAL A 87 19.06 -29.28 -29.57
CA VAL A 87 17.88 -29.14 -28.73
C VAL A 87 18.07 -29.91 -27.43
N GLN A 88 18.92 -29.42 -26.59
CA GLN A 88 18.81 -29.64 -25.14
C GLN A 88 18.17 -28.37 -24.53
N GLN A 89 16.89 -28.15 -24.79
CA GLN A 89 16.08 -27.30 -23.95
C GLN A 89 15.70 -28.10 -22.71
N SER A 90 16.58 -28.12 -21.72
CA SER A 90 16.09 -28.13 -20.34
C SER A 90 15.18 -26.91 -20.21
N PRO A 91 14.03 -27.01 -19.53
CA PRO A 91 13.22 -25.84 -19.21
C PRO A 91 14.09 -24.97 -18.31
N GLN A 92 14.82 -24.02 -18.88
CA GLN A 92 15.38 -22.93 -18.12
C GLN A 92 14.15 -22.26 -17.52
N GLU A 93 13.99 -22.40 -16.21
CA GLU A 93 13.10 -21.53 -15.48
C GLU A 93 13.54 -20.11 -15.85
N ASP A 94 12.71 -19.39 -16.57
CA ASP A 94 12.96 -18.00 -16.96
C ASP A 94 12.98 -17.17 -15.67
N VAL A 95 14.14 -17.11 -15.04
CA VAL A 95 14.34 -16.36 -13.78
C VAL A 95 14.75 -14.95 -14.16
N TYR A 96 13.84 -14.02 -13.97
CA TYR A 96 14.18 -12.60 -14.02
C TYR A 96 14.87 -12.20 -12.73
N GLU A 97 16.12 -11.74 -12.83
CA GLU A 97 16.89 -11.31 -11.66
C GLU A 97 16.45 -9.92 -11.20
N ILE A 98 15.83 -9.86 -10.03
CA ILE A 98 15.41 -8.61 -9.40
C ILE A 98 16.61 -8.03 -8.64
N ARG A 99 17.03 -6.81 -9.02
CA ARG A 99 18.11 -6.11 -8.34
C ARG A 99 17.71 -5.78 -6.90
N PRO A 100 18.49 -6.18 -5.89
CA PRO A 100 18.18 -5.87 -4.50
C PRO A 100 18.37 -4.37 -4.21
N LEU A 101 17.36 -3.75 -3.64
CA LEU A 101 17.36 -2.39 -3.14
C LEU A 101 17.06 -2.37 -1.64
N ALA A 102 17.34 -1.25 -0.98
CA ALA A 102 16.87 -1.05 0.39
C ALA A 102 15.33 -1.00 0.42
N GLU A 103 14.70 -1.67 1.40
CA GLU A 103 13.25 -1.65 1.55
C GLU A 103 12.75 -0.26 1.95
N TYR A 104 11.49 0.03 1.66
CA TYR A 104 10.78 1.18 2.17
C TYR A 104 10.76 1.16 3.71
N THR A 105 10.68 2.33 4.31
CA THR A 105 10.49 2.42 5.76
C THR A 105 9.15 1.82 6.18
N PRO A 106 8.99 1.33 7.41
CA PRO A 106 7.72 0.79 7.89
C PRO A 106 6.53 1.76 7.71
N ALA A 107 6.77 3.06 7.86
CA ALA A 107 5.76 4.09 7.66
C ALA A 107 5.33 4.21 6.19
N GLU A 108 6.28 4.12 5.25
CA GLU A 108 6.00 4.14 3.81
C GLU A 108 5.25 2.89 3.36
N LEU A 109 5.60 1.70 3.89
CA LEU A 109 4.88 0.46 3.61
C LEU A 109 3.41 0.56 4.03
N LEU A 110 3.14 1.00 5.26
CA LEU A 110 1.79 1.21 5.75
C LEU A 110 1.01 2.25 4.92
N GLN A 111 1.68 3.33 4.51
CA GLN A 111 1.08 4.34 3.66
C GLN A 111 0.70 3.77 2.28
N GLN A 112 1.57 2.98 1.67
CA GLN A 112 1.31 2.31 0.39
C GLN A 112 0.14 1.33 0.49
N GLU A 113 0.08 0.51 1.54
CA GLU A 113 -1.05 -0.38 1.81
C GLU A 113 -2.36 0.39 1.88
N LYS A 114 -2.40 1.47 2.67
CA LYS A 114 -3.57 2.33 2.82
C LYS A 114 -4.00 2.98 1.51
N GLU A 115 -3.02 3.42 0.69
CA GLU A 115 -3.28 4.05 -0.61
C GLU A 115 -3.96 3.10 -1.60
N VAL A 116 -3.54 1.83 -1.66
CA VAL A 116 -4.02 0.88 -2.67
C VAL A 116 -5.19 0.03 -2.21
N SER A 117 -5.30 -0.28 -0.92
CA SER A 117 -6.36 -1.13 -0.36
C SER A 117 -7.40 -0.37 0.47
N GLY A 118 -7.10 0.88 0.86
CA GLY A 118 -7.91 1.63 1.82
C GLY A 118 -7.68 1.24 3.28
N LEU A 119 -6.87 0.21 3.55
CA LEU A 119 -6.63 -0.36 4.89
C LEU A 119 -5.12 -0.49 5.15
N TYR A 120 -4.75 -0.52 6.42
CA TYR A 120 -3.44 -0.98 6.84
C TYR A 120 -3.48 -2.50 6.98
N LEU A 121 -2.62 -3.23 6.29
CA LEU A 121 -2.65 -4.70 6.23
C LEU A 121 -1.61 -5.33 7.16
N SER A 122 -0.41 -4.75 7.24
CA SER A 122 0.71 -5.31 8.00
C SER A 122 0.85 -4.75 9.42
N GLY A 123 0.10 -3.71 9.79
CA GLY A 123 0.15 -3.07 11.10
C GLY A 123 -0.61 -1.75 11.11
N HIS A 124 -0.45 -0.97 12.17
CA HIS A 124 -1.08 0.36 12.28
C HIS A 124 -0.03 1.41 12.68
N PRO A 125 -0.09 2.66 12.15
CA PRO A 125 0.86 3.73 12.49
C PRO A 125 0.98 4.01 14.00
N LEU A 126 -0.08 3.72 14.76
CA LEU A 126 -0.10 3.90 16.22
C LEU A 126 0.41 2.69 17.01
N ASP A 127 0.80 1.58 16.38
CA ASP A 127 1.28 0.40 17.11
C ASP A 127 2.52 0.71 17.94
N ALA A 128 3.44 1.51 17.41
CA ALA A 128 4.62 2.00 18.14
C ALA A 128 4.28 2.91 19.35
N TYR A 129 3.08 3.44 19.38
CA TYR A 129 2.61 4.37 20.42
C TYR A 129 1.58 3.76 21.36
N ARG A 130 1.27 2.48 21.24
CA ARG A 130 0.20 1.79 21.98
C ARG A 130 0.32 1.95 23.50
N GLU A 131 1.51 1.76 24.07
CA GLU A 131 1.74 1.95 25.50
C GLU A 131 1.60 3.41 25.93
N LYS A 132 2.09 4.35 25.09
CA LYS A 132 1.98 5.77 25.37
C LYS A 132 0.53 6.24 25.27
N SER A 133 -0.24 5.71 24.31
CA SER A 133 -1.64 6.05 24.14
C SER A 133 -2.46 5.62 25.35
N ALA A 134 -2.23 4.44 25.87
CA ALA A 134 -2.90 3.93 27.08
C ALA A 134 -2.65 4.79 28.33
N ARG A 135 -1.48 5.46 28.40
CA ARG A 135 -1.14 6.34 29.53
C ARG A 135 -1.63 7.78 29.38
N ILE A 136 -1.80 8.25 28.15
CA ILE A 136 -2.06 9.67 27.84
C ILE A 136 -3.51 9.89 27.42
N GLY A 137 -4.06 8.96 26.64
CA GLY A 137 -5.45 9.01 26.16
C GLY A 137 -6.44 8.74 27.27
N SER A 138 -7.56 9.47 27.26
CA SER A 138 -8.70 9.20 28.14
C SER A 138 -9.81 8.44 27.41
N HIS A 139 -9.87 8.59 26.09
CA HIS A 139 -10.92 8.05 25.22
C HIS A 139 -10.37 7.56 23.91
N THR A 140 -11.07 6.64 23.27
CA THR A 140 -10.87 6.22 21.89
C THR A 140 -11.88 6.92 21.00
N ILE A 141 -11.67 6.88 19.69
CA ILE A 141 -12.63 7.45 18.71
C ILE A 141 -13.98 6.73 18.84
N LYS A 142 -13.98 5.43 19.09
CA LYS A 142 -15.22 4.66 19.31
C LYS A 142 -16.03 5.18 20.51
N ASP A 143 -15.35 5.57 21.59
CA ASP A 143 -16.03 6.12 22.78
C ASP A 143 -16.70 7.46 22.51
N LEU A 144 -16.26 8.18 21.45
CA LEU A 144 -16.79 9.48 21.07
C LEU A 144 -17.88 9.41 19.99
N THR A 145 -17.82 8.40 19.11
CA THR A 145 -18.66 8.32 17.90
C THR A 145 -19.58 7.10 17.86
N GLY A 146 -19.37 6.12 18.78
CA GLY A 146 -20.18 4.90 18.85
C GLY A 146 -21.62 5.16 19.33
N GLU A 147 -22.50 4.21 19.08
CA GLU A 147 -23.89 4.25 19.59
C GLU A 147 -23.96 4.36 21.12
N ASP A 148 -22.93 3.83 21.80
CA ASP A 148 -22.77 3.88 23.26
C ASP A 148 -21.82 5.00 23.70
N ALA A 149 -21.75 6.12 22.97
CA ALA A 149 -20.91 7.24 23.35
C ALA A 149 -21.35 7.81 24.71
N HIS A 150 -20.44 7.75 25.70
CA HIS A 150 -20.73 8.21 27.06
C HIS A 150 -20.23 9.63 27.35
N VAL A 151 -19.65 10.30 26.35
CA VAL A 151 -19.07 11.64 26.48
C VAL A 151 -20.16 12.70 26.31
N GLN A 152 -20.25 13.65 27.25
CA GLN A 152 -21.22 14.73 27.20
C GLN A 152 -20.70 15.89 26.33
N ASP A 153 -21.66 16.67 25.77
CA ASP A 153 -21.32 17.88 25.03
C ASP A 153 -20.59 18.89 25.94
N GLY A 154 -19.49 19.46 25.44
CA GLY A 154 -18.61 20.36 26.21
C GLY A 154 -17.58 19.66 27.11
N GLU A 155 -17.58 18.34 27.17
CA GLU A 155 -16.57 17.59 27.92
C GLU A 155 -15.20 17.65 27.23
N LYS A 156 -14.14 17.80 28.03
CA LYS A 156 -12.76 17.78 27.54
C LYS A 156 -12.25 16.35 27.45
N VAL A 157 -11.99 15.89 26.25
CA VAL A 157 -11.45 14.56 25.98
C VAL A 157 -10.01 14.63 25.48
N ARG A 158 -9.28 13.54 25.66
CA ARG A 158 -7.91 13.39 25.18
C ARG A 158 -7.80 12.11 24.40
N ILE A 159 -7.56 12.23 23.08
CA ILE A 159 -7.37 11.08 22.20
C ILE A 159 -5.95 11.06 21.64
N VAL A 160 -5.45 9.87 21.37
CA VAL A 160 -4.20 9.65 20.62
C VAL A 160 -4.56 9.07 19.27
N CYS A 161 -4.28 9.80 18.21
CA CYS A 161 -4.71 9.45 16.86
C CYS A 161 -3.64 9.80 15.82
N ALA A 162 -3.72 9.18 14.66
CA ALA A 162 -2.96 9.55 13.47
C ALA A 162 -3.77 10.54 12.63
N VAL A 163 -3.11 11.51 12.03
CA VAL A 163 -3.74 12.44 11.07
C VAL A 163 -3.75 11.79 9.69
N VAL A 164 -4.94 11.51 9.17
CA VAL A 164 -5.13 10.88 7.86
C VAL A 164 -5.23 11.93 6.75
N LYS A 165 -6.01 12.99 7.00
CA LYS A 165 -6.25 14.06 6.03
C LYS A 165 -6.42 15.39 6.74
N ASN A 166 -5.92 16.44 6.12
CA ASN A 166 -6.09 17.79 6.61
C ASN A 166 -6.52 18.71 5.47
N ARG A 167 -7.62 19.48 5.68
CA ARG A 167 -8.12 20.48 4.75
C ARG A 167 -8.25 21.82 5.46
N MET A 168 -7.42 22.76 5.06
CA MET A 168 -7.47 24.12 5.57
C MET A 168 -8.50 24.96 4.80
N MET A 169 -9.24 25.78 5.52
CA MET A 169 -10.22 26.73 4.95
C MET A 169 -10.10 28.08 5.61
N THR A 170 -10.35 29.12 4.83
CA THR A 170 -10.45 30.49 5.34
C THR A 170 -11.91 30.80 5.67
N THR A 171 -12.15 31.27 6.87
CA THR A 171 -13.51 31.68 7.32
C THR A 171 -13.88 33.04 6.69
N LYS A 172 -15.16 33.41 6.76
CA LYS A 172 -15.64 34.72 6.31
C LYS A 172 -14.97 35.89 7.03
N SER A 173 -14.46 35.67 8.24
CA SER A 173 -13.69 36.66 9.03
C SER A 173 -12.20 36.66 8.70
N ASN A 174 -11.77 36.07 7.58
CA ASN A 174 -10.38 35.93 7.13
C ASN A 174 -9.46 35.22 8.14
N SER A 175 -10.02 34.33 8.94
CA SER A 175 -9.29 33.47 9.89
C SER A 175 -9.18 32.05 9.35
N MET A 176 -8.06 31.36 9.67
CA MET A 176 -7.83 29.99 9.21
C MET A 176 -8.48 28.98 10.15
N MET A 177 -9.21 28.02 9.61
CA MET A 177 -9.69 26.83 10.30
C MET A 177 -9.29 25.57 9.53
N ALA A 178 -9.26 24.42 10.19
CA ALA A 178 -8.96 23.14 9.55
C ALA A 178 -10.03 22.09 9.86
N PHE A 179 -10.33 21.28 8.85
CA PHE A 179 -11.06 20.02 8.96
C PHE A 179 -10.02 18.91 8.87
N THR A 180 -9.87 18.14 9.93
CA THR A 180 -8.82 17.14 10.06
C THR A 180 -9.45 15.78 10.30
N SER A 181 -9.29 14.87 9.36
CA SER A 181 -9.65 13.46 9.59
C SER A 181 -8.55 12.80 10.40
N VAL A 182 -8.93 12.22 11.52
CA VAL A 182 -8.03 11.51 12.44
C VAL A 182 -8.49 10.06 12.59
N GLU A 183 -7.57 9.17 12.84
CA GLU A 183 -7.79 7.73 12.95
C GLU A 183 -7.06 7.18 14.17
N ASP A 184 -7.70 6.28 14.91
CA ASP A 184 -7.08 5.46 15.92
C ASP A 184 -7.34 3.97 15.62
N LEU A 185 -7.00 3.07 16.55
CA LEU A 185 -7.21 1.64 16.41
C LEU A 185 -8.70 1.23 16.40
N THR A 186 -9.61 2.15 16.73
CA THR A 186 -11.04 1.87 16.92
C THR A 186 -11.94 2.51 15.86
N GLY A 187 -11.43 3.51 15.13
CA GLY A 187 -12.20 4.19 14.09
C GLY A 187 -11.56 5.44 13.52
N THR A 188 -12.35 6.15 12.73
CA THR A 188 -11.97 7.42 12.11
C THR A 188 -13.01 8.47 12.44
N MET A 189 -12.59 9.71 12.72
CA MET A 189 -13.49 10.84 12.93
C MET A 189 -12.95 12.12 12.30
N GLU A 190 -13.82 13.10 12.07
CA GLU A 190 -13.42 14.44 11.63
C GLU A 190 -13.37 15.39 12.83
N VAL A 191 -12.27 16.10 12.98
CA VAL A 191 -12.04 17.12 14.01
C VAL A 191 -11.98 18.49 13.36
N ILE A 192 -12.77 19.43 13.88
CA ILE A 192 -12.77 20.82 13.43
C ILE A 192 -11.83 21.62 14.32
N VAL A 193 -10.82 22.22 13.73
CA VAL A 193 -9.84 23.07 14.41
C VAL A 193 -10.15 24.53 14.14
N PHE A 194 -10.64 25.22 15.16
CA PHE A 194 -11.01 26.64 15.07
C PHE A 194 -9.80 27.58 15.14
N PRO A 195 -9.90 28.82 14.61
CA PRO A 195 -8.80 29.78 14.50
C PRO A 195 -8.10 30.15 15.82
N LYS A 196 -8.80 30.01 16.94
CA LYS A 196 -8.25 30.33 18.27
C LYS A 196 -7.15 29.37 18.74
N VAL A 197 -7.03 28.22 18.11
CA VAL A 197 -6.05 27.16 18.46
C VAL A 197 -4.77 27.38 17.69
N LYS A 198 -3.98 28.41 18.04
CA LYS A 198 -2.76 28.81 17.33
C LYS A 198 -1.63 27.78 17.36
N GLN A 199 -1.60 26.90 18.37
CA GLN A 199 -0.51 25.95 18.60
C GLN A 199 -0.51 24.75 17.62
N LEU A 200 -1.60 24.52 16.90
CA LEU A 200 -1.72 23.34 16.03
C LEU A 200 -1.21 23.53 14.60
N ARG A 201 -0.88 24.76 14.18
CA ARG A 201 -0.47 25.04 12.82
C ARG A 201 0.80 24.26 12.42
N SER A 202 1.78 24.16 13.31
CA SER A 202 3.02 23.41 13.06
C SER A 202 2.81 21.89 12.96
N TYR A 203 1.78 21.34 13.60
CA TYR A 203 1.47 19.90 13.52
C TYR A 203 0.78 19.51 12.23
N PHE A 204 0.02 20.43 11.61
CA PHE A 204 -0.68 20.16 10.34
C PHE A 204 0.21 20.27 9.11
N GLU A 205 1.37 20.91 9.24
CA GLU A 205 2.35 21.03 8.16
C GLU A 205 3.24 19.78 8.03
N THR A 206 3.27 18.93 9.05
CA THR A 206 4.06 17.69 9.06
C THR A 206 3.18 16.50 8.67
N LYS A 207 3.44 15.89 7.54
CA LYS A 207 2.59 14.84 6.90
C LYS A 207 2.39 13.54 7.70
N GLN A 208 2.99 13.37 8.89
CA GLN A 208 2.96 12.12 9.67
C GLN A 208 3.16 12.35 11.17
N ALA A 209 2.40 13.21 11.80
CA ALA A 209 2.50 13.37 13.25
C ALA A 209 1.38 12.60 13.95
N ALA A 210 1.74 11.71 14.88
CA ALA A 210 0.83 11.26 15.91
C ALA A 210 0.46 12.49 16.77
N MET A 211 -0.81 12.89 16.79
CA MET A 211 -1.25 14.11 17.43
C MET A 211 -2.00 13.81 18.71
N LYS A 212 -1.63 14.51 19.76
CA LYS A 212 -2.39 14.56 21.02
C LYS A 212 -3.33 15.76 20.95
N LEU A 213 -4.63 15.49 20.84
CA LEU A 213 -5.67 16.51 21.02
C LEU A 213 -6.06 16.57 22.53
N VAL A 214 -6.14 17.76 23.06
CA VAL A 214 -6.54 18.01 24.46
C VAL A 214 -7.80 18.85 24.46
#